data_667047b1284c3681c7d0487bf00f2d7c
#
_entry.id   667047b1284c3681c7d0487bf00f2d7c
#
_cell.length_a   1.000
_cell.length_b   1.000
_cell.length_c   1.000
_cell.angle_alpha   90.00
_cell.angle_beta   90.00
_cell.angle_gamma   90.00
#
_symmetry.space_group_name_H-M   'P 1'
#
loop_
_entity.id
_entity.type
_entity.pdbx_description
1 polymer ?
#
loop_
_entity_poly.entity_id
_entity_poly.type
_entity_poly.pdbx_seq_one_letter_code
_entity_poly.pdbx_strand_id
1 'polypeptide(L)'
;MSKKIKLVALLKSKPGMTREEFKKRWVDQHAPMPAKWKNIKGYTINIAIDEYQEIKGDLPYNGTAELYWDSLTEMQEDFATDEAKLAGADADEFTILRDHVYTEEFIIKPLK
;
A
#
# COMPACT_ATOMS: atom_id res chain seq x y z
N MET A 1 -4.66 25.34 -8.44
CA MET A 1 -3.53 24.42 -8.19
C MET A 1 -4.04 23.06 -7.75
N SER A 2 -3.42 22.03 -8.27
CA SER A 2 -3.77 20.67 -7.88
C SER A 2 -3.22 20.37 -6.50
N LYS A 3 -4.01 19.69 -5.68
CA LYS A 3 -3.49 19.19 -4.41
C LYS A 3 -2.79 17.85 -4.62
N LYS A 4 -1.75 17.62 -3.84
CA LYS A 4 -1.09 16.32 -3.82
C LYS A 4 -2.01 15.28 -3.17
N ILE A 5 -1.97 14.08 -3.71
CA ILE A 5 -2.80 12.97 -3.23
C ILE A 5 -1.92 11.89 -2.61
N LYS A 6 -2.33 11.44 -1.44
CA LYS A 6 -1.72 10.29 -0.78
C LYS A 6 -2.78 9.21 -0.64
N LEU A 7 -2.53 8.05 -1.24
CA LEU A 7 -3.37 6.87 -1.04
C LEU A 7 -2.79 6.08 0.13
N VAL A 8 -3.63 5.77 1.10
CA VAL A 8 -3.26 4.85 2.19
C VAL A 8 -3.98 3.54 1.94
N ALA A 9 -3.22 2.50 1.68
CA ALA A 9 -3.74 1.15 1.49
C ALA A 9 -3.54 0.34 2.75
N LEU A 10 -4.55 -0.45 3.13
CA LEU A 10 -4.50 -1.30 4.30
C LEU A 10 -4.72 -2.73 3.83
N LEU A 11 -3.78 -3.63 4.15
CA LEU A 11 -3.77 -4.99 3.64
C LEU A 11 -3.79 -6.02 4.76
N LYS A 12 -4.66 -7.02 4.59
CA LYS A 12 -4.71 -8.22 5.44
C LYS A 12 -4.21 -9.40 4.63
N SER A 13 -3.19 -10.10 5.13
CA SER A 13 -2.63 -11.27 4.44
C SER A 13 -3.60 -12.44 4.44
N LYS A 14 -3.42 -13.36 3.49
CA LYS A 14 -4.15 -14.62 3.51
C LYS A 14 -3.78 -15.43 4.75
N PRO A 15 -4.73 -16.25 5.27
CA PRO A 15 -4.44 -17.09 6.44
C PRO A 15 -3.26 -18.01 6.18
N GLY A 16 -2.43 -18.20 7.21
CA GLY A 16 -1.29 -19.11 7.14
C GLY A 16 0.00 -18.47 6.67
N MET A 17 -0.02 -17.23 6.21
CA MET A 17 1.21 -16.52 5.84
C MET A 17 1.90 -16.00 7.10
N THR A 18 3.19 -16.27 7.24
CA THR A 18 4.00 -15.65 8.29
C THR A 18 4.27 -14.19 7.94
N ARG A 19 4.72 -13.41 8.93
CA ARG A 19 5.12 -12.03 8.69
C ARG A 19 6.20 -11.94 7.61
N GLU A 20 7.19 -12.81 7.68
CA GLU A 20 8.30 -12.82 6.71
C GLU A 20 7.83 -13.17 5.30
N GLU A 21 6.90 -14.12 5.18
CA GLU A 21 6.33 -14.48 3.88
C GLU A 21 5.52 -13.33 3.29
N PHE A 22 4.70 -12.68 4.11
CA PHE A 22 3.89 -11.54 3.68
C PHE A 22 4.77 -10.36 3.28
N LYS A 23 5.77 -10.03 4.11
CA LYS A 23 6.72 -8.97 3.82
C LYS A 23 7.45 -9.21 2.50
N LYS A 24 7.99 -10.41 2.33
CA LYS A 24 8.76 -10.75 1.13
C LYS A 24 7.88 -10.73 -0.11
N ARG A 25 6.68 -11.30 -0.02
CA ARG A 25 5.74 -11.31 -1.13
C ARG A 25 5.35 -9.90 -1.56
N TRP A 26 5.08 -9.04 -0.60
CA TRP A 26 4.65 -7.68 -0.87
C TRP A 26 5.81 -6.79 -1.33
N VAL A 27 6.89 -6.73 -0.56
CA VAL A 27 7.99 -5.80 -0.82
C VAL A 27 8.82 -6.21 -2.04
N ASP A 28 9.14 -7.50 -2.16
CA ASP A 28 10.06 -7.97 -3.19
C ASP A 28 9.34 -8.28 -4.52
N GLN A 29 8.10 -8.77 -4.47
CA GLN A 29 7.42 -9.27 -5.66
C GLN A 29 6.31 -8.34 -6.16
N HIS A 30 5.51 -7.77 -5.26
CA HIS A 30 4.41 -6.89 -5.65
C HIS A 30 4.84 -5.45 -5.85
N ALA A 31 5.58 -4.89 -4.90
CA ALA A 31 5.92 -3.47 -4.89
C ALA A 31 6.58 -2.97 -6.16
N PRO A 32 7.45 -3.75 -6.85
CA PRO A 32 8.01 -3.27 -8.11
C PRO A 32 6.98 -2.93 -9.17
N MET A 33 5.77 -3.48 -9.10
CA MET A 33 4.73 -3.20 -10.08
C MET A 33 4.21 -1.75 -9.97
N PRO A 34 3.61 -1.33 -8.82
CA PRO A 34 3.18 0.08 -8.70
C PRO A 34 4.34 1.06 -8.77
N ALA A 35 5.53 0.66 -8.33
CA ALA A 35 6.70 1.55 -8.32
C ALA A 35 7.07 2.04 -9.72
N LYS A 36 6.65 1.32 -10.75
CA LYS A 36 6.94 1.67 -12.15
C LYS A 36 5.84 2.47 -12.82
N TRP A 37 4.75 2.78 -12.12
CA TRP A 37 3.66 3.54 -12.71
C TRP A 37 4.16 4.94 -13.13
N LYS A 38 3.59 5.46 -14.22
CA LYS A 38 4.09 6.67 -14.86
C LYS A 38 4.10 7.90 -13.96
N ASN A 39 3.04 8.09 -13.18
CA ASN A 39 2.86 9.33 -12.42
C ASN A 39 3.15 9.22 -10.93
N ILE A 40 3.41 8.01 -10.41
CA ILE A 40 3.64 7.84 -8.98
C ILE A 40 4.91 8.58 -8.53
N LYS A 41 4.82 9.30 -7.41
CA LYS A 41 5.93 10.13 -6.90
C LYS A 41 6.55 9.59 -5.63
N GLY A 42 5.92 8.64 -4.97
CA GLY A 42 6.46 8.02 -3.77
C GLY A 42 5.68 6.78 -3.42
N TYR A 43 6.35 5.85 -2.75
CA TYR A 43 5.73 4.59 -2.37
C TYR A 43 6.46 4.04 -1.16
N THR A 44 5.73 3.81 -0.07
CA THR A 44 6.27 3.30 1.19
C THR A 44 5.36 2.19 1.68
N ILE A 45 5.95 1.11 2.15
CA ILE A 45 5.22 -0.02 2.73
C ILE A 45 5.60 -0.14 4.20
N ASN A 46 4.60 -0.36 5.05
CA ASN A 46 4.77 -0.54 6.48
C ASN A 46 4.22 -1.92 6.86
N ILE A 47 5.04 -2.76 7.46
CA ILE A 47 4.65 -4.11 7.88
C ILE A 47 4.43 -4.11 9.38
N ALA A 48 3.29 -4.66 9.84
CA ALA A 48 2.98 -4.75 11.25
C ALA A 48 4.06 -5.56 11.98
N ILE A 49 4.46 -5.10 13.16
CA ILE A 49 5.48 -5.78 13.96
C ILE A 49 4.85 -6.90 14.77
N ASP A 50 5.56 -8.01 14.93
CA ASP A 50 5.08 -9.19 15.65
C ASP A 50 4.81 -8.91 17.12
N GLU A 51 5.61 -8.06 17.75
CA GLU A 51 5.48 -7.73 19.16
C GLU A 51 4.09 -7.21 19.52
N TYR A 52 3.49 -6.39 18.62
CA TYR A 52 2.16 -5.86 18.87
C TYR A 52 1.06 -6.88 18.63
N GLN A 53 1.30 -7.81 17.73
CA GLN A 53 0.37 -8.93 17.50
C GLN A 53 0.27 -9.82 18.75
N GLU A 54 1.40 -10.04 19.41
CA GLU A 54 1.42 -10.82 20.67
C GLU A 54 0.60 -10.12 21.76
N ILE A 55 0.60 -8.79 21.79
CA ILE A 55 -0.13 -8.00 22.80
C ILE A 55 -1.62 -7.90 22.45
N LYS A 56 -1.93 -7.60 21.20
CA LYS A 56 -3.29 -7.29 20.74
C LYS A 56 -4.06 -8.48 20.18
N GLY A 57 -3.36 -9.59 19.91
CA GLY A 57 -3.95 -10.73 19.21
C GLY A 57 -3.98 -10.49 17.72
N ASP A 58 -4.96 -11.07 17.02
CA ASP A 58 -5.05 -10.95 15.57
C ASP A 58 -5.32 -9.51 15.17
N LEU A 59 -4.49 -8.98 14.26
CA LEU A 59 -4.61 -7.60 13.80
C LEU A 59 -5.62 -7.48 12.66
N PRO A 60 -6.37 -6.36 12.59
CA PRO A 60 -7.30 -6.15 11.48
C PRO A 60 -6.57 -6.08 10.14
N TYR A 61 -5.34 -5.56 10.12
CA TYR A 61 -4.49 -5.49 8.93
C TYR A 61 -3.07 -5.88 9.30
N ASN A 62 -2.34 -6.42 8.33
CA ASN A 62 -0.95 -6.83 8.55
C ASN A 62 0.05 -5.81 8.02
N GLY A 63 -0.44 -4.80 7.31
CA GLY A 63 0.43 -3.72 6.86
C GLY A 63 -0.32 -2.65 6.12
N THR A 64 0.38 -1.55 5.87
CA THR A 64 -0.16 -0.41 5.13
C THR A 64 0.83 0.00 4.05
N ALA A 65 0.33 0.70 3.04
CA ALA A 65 1.16 1.33 2.04
C ALA A 65 0.73 2.77 1.86
N GLU A 66 1.69 3.62 1.50
CA GLU A 66 1.44 5.02 1.21
C GLU A 66 1.98 5.32 -0.17
N LEU A 67 1.10 5.76 -1.06
CA LEU A 67 1.45 6.06 -2.45
C LEU A 67 1.10 7.52 -2.71
N TYR A 68 1.97 8.22 -3.44
CA TYR A 68 1.87 9.67 -3.61
C TYR A 68 1.79 10.06 -5.07
N TRP A 69 0.92 11.04 -5.36
CA TRP A 69 0.82 11.68 -6.69
C TRP A 69 0.73 13.18 -6.50
N ASP A 70 1.16 13.91 -7.54
CA ASP A 70 1.10 15.37 -7.53
C ASP A 70 -0.34 15.89 -7.71
N SER A 71 -1.25 15.06 -8.24
CA SER A 71 -2.63 15.47 -8.47
C SER A 71 -3.56 14.26 -8.55
N LEU A 72 -4.84 14.50 -8.32
CA LEU A 72 -5.88 13.48 -8.50
C LEU A 72 -5.91 12.96 -9.93
N THR A 73 -5.78 13.84 -10.91
CA THR A 73 -5.81 13.46 -12.31
C THR A 73 -4.69 12.46 -12.64
N GLU A 74 -3.48 12.73 -12.14
CA GLU A 74 -2.35 11.83 -12.39
C GLU A 74 -2.55 10.47 -11.74
N MET A 75 -3.11 10.44 -10.53
CA MET A 75 -3.46 9.18 -9.89
C MET A 75 -4.48 8.40 -10.72
N GLN A 76 -5.54 9.08 -11.17
CA GLN A 76 -6.58 8.44 -11.98
C GLN A 76 -6.02 7.91 -13.30
N GLU A 77 -5.07 8.62 -13.91
CA GLU A 77 -4.40 8.15 -15.12
C GLU A 77 -3.66 6.83 -14.86
N ASP A 78 -2.92 6.75 -13.76
CA ASP A 78 -2.21 5.52 -13.41
C ASP A 78 -3.18 4.36 -13.18
N PHE A 79 -4.27 4.60 -12.44
CA PHE A 79 -5.24 3.54 -12.15
C PHE A 79 -6.03 3.08 -13.38
N ALA A 80 -6.05 3.87 -14.45
CA ALA A 80 -6.75 3.49 -15.68
C ALA A 80 -5.93 2.57 -16.58
N THR A 81 -4.68 2.26 -16.22
CA THR A 81 -3.79 1.46 -17.06
C THR A 81 -3.98 -0.04 -16.85
N ASP A 82 -3.51 -0.83 -17.82
CA ASP A 82 -3.48 -2.29 -17.69
C ASP A 82 -2.50 -2.71 -16.60
N GLU A 83 -1.41 -1.96 -16.42
CA GLU A 83 -0.43 -2.20 -15.37
C GLU A 83 -1.07 -2.13 -13.99
N ALA A 84 -2.00 -1.19 -13.77
CA ALA A 84 -2.71 -1.09 -12.50
C ALA A 84 -3.62 -2.30 -12.26
N LYS A 85 -4.28 -2.80 -13.31
CA LYS A 85 -5.11 -4.00 -13.21
C LYS A 85 -4.28 -5.22 -12.85
N LEU A 86 -3.10 -5.35 -13.44
CA LEU A 86 -2.18 -6.45 -13.13
C LEU A 86 -1.71 -6.37 -11.68
N ALA A 87 -1.40 -5.17 -11.20
CA ALA A 87 -0.99 -4.98 -9.81
C ALA A 87 -2.13 -5.35 -8.84
N GLY A 88 -3.37 -4.98 -9.16
CA GLY A 88 -4.53 -5.36 -8.35
C GLY A 88 -4.73 -6.86 -8.31
N ALA A 89 -4.61 -7.52 -9.45
CA ALA A 89 -4.74 -8.98 -9.53
C ALA A 89 -3.62 -9.66 -8.72
N ASP A 90 -2.40 -9.13 -8.77
CA ASP A 90 -1.29 -9.66 -7.99
C ASP A 90 -1.54 -9.52 -6.49
N ALA A 91 -2.07 -8.38 -6.05
CA ALA A 91 -2.39 -8.18 -4.65
C ALA A 91 -3.45 -9.18 -4.15
N ASP A 92 -4.40 -9.54 -5.00
CA ASP A 92 -5.43 -10.53 -4.64
C ASP A 92 -4.83 -11.90 -4.33
N GLU A 93 -3.65 -12.19 -4.83
CA GLU A 93 -3.02 -13.49 -4.60
C GLU A 93 -2.49 -13.67 -3.19
N PHE A 94 -2.20 -12.59 -2.46
CA PHE A 94 -1.64 -12.71 -1.12
C PHE A 94 -2.44 -11.97 -0.05
N THR A 95 -3.59 -11.38 -0.39
CA THR A 95 -4.43 -10.67 0.58
C THR A 95 -5.85 -11.20 0.57
N ILE A 96 -6.52 -11.15 1.74
CA ILE A 96 -7.95 -11.44 1.85
C ILE A 96 -8.77 -10.17 2.01
N LEU A 97 -8.11 -9.06 2.34
CA LEU A 97 -8.79 -7.78 2.54
C LEU A 97 -7.84 -6.66 2.16
N ARG A 98 -8.33 -5.74 1.36
CA ARG A 98 -7.62 -4.51 0.99
C ARG A 98 -8.59 -3.35 1.06
N ASP A 99 -8.25 -2.34 1.84
CA ASP A 99 -9.00 -1.10 1.91
C ASP A 99 -8.12 0.06 1.48
N HIS A 100 -8.70 1.05 0.85
CA HIS A 100 -7.99 2.23 0.35
C HIS A 100 -8.65 3.49 0.87
N VAL A 101 -7.83 4.41 1.39
CA VAL A 101 -8.29 5.73 1.77
C VAL A 101 -7.50 6.75 0.94
N TYR A 102 -8.22 7.55 0.16
CA TYR A 102 -7.61 8.58 -0.68
C TYR A 102 -7.56 9.86 0.14
N THR A 103 -6.36 10.38 0.38
CA THR A 103 -6.16 11.45 1.37
C THR A 103 -5.41 12.64 0.81
N GLU A 104 -5.59 13.76 1.48
CA GLU A 104 -4.69 14.91 1.41
C GLU A 104 -3.91 14.91 2.73
N GLU A 105 -2.58 14.91 2.65
CA GLU A 105 -1.75 14.77 3.84
C GLU A 105 -1.51 16.11 4.53
N PHE A 106 -1.68 16.14 5.84
CA PHE A 106 -1.36 17.31 6.67
C PHE A 106 -0.28 16.90 7.67
N ILE A 107 0.93 17.39 7.44
CA ILE A 107 2.08 17.06 8.29
C ILE A 107 2.06 17.99 9.52
N ILE A 108 1.71 17.43 10.67
CA ILE A 108 1.61 18.21 11.91
C ILE A 108 2.99 18.37 12.54
N LYS A 109 3.83 17.34 12.46
CA LYS A 109 5.20 17.39 12.92
C LYS A 109 6.08 16.62 11.95
N PRO A 110 7.01 17.29 11.27
CA PRO A 110 7.84 16.58 10.29
C PRO A 110 8.78 15.59 10.97
N LEU A 111 9.06 14.52 10.25
CA LEU A 111 10.01 13.51 10.67
C LEU A 111 11.43 14.10 10.68
N LYS A 112 12.21 13.75 11.69
CA LYS A 112 13.59 14.19 11.81
C LYS A 112 14.56 13.04 11.82
#